data_2a85c4dcb7960ec6a79ee2890873a243
#
_entry.id   2a85c4dcb7960ec6a79ee2890873a243
#
_cell.length_a   1.000
_cell.length_b   1.000
_cell.length_c   1.000
_cell.angle_alpha   90.00
_cell.angle_beta   90.00
_cell.angle_gamma   90.00
#
_symmetry.space_group_name_H-M   'P 1'
#
loop_
_entity.id
_entity.type
_entity.pdbx_description
1 polymer ?
#
loop_
_entity_poly.entity_id
_entity_poly.type
_entity_poly.pdbx_seq_one_letter_code
_entity_poly.pdbx_strand_id
1 'polypeptide(L)'
;MRLSILFVTLLIVGSVAGIVAPAQLNGAGSVKSADIREINLDGLKKLLQRDAKDTRPLLINFWATWCDPCREEFPDLVKIDTDYPAARLNFVAVSLDDVTDIKTAVPKFLKEMKATMPVVLLNVNDPEPAIKVVDAAWDGQLPATFLYDKDGHVVFRHFGRIKPDELRAAIDKTVSSKQ
;
A
#
# COMPACT_ATOMS: atom_id res chain seq x y z
N MET A 1 29.55 -4.24 86.73
CA MET A 1 28.52 -3.38 86.12
C MET A 1 28.79 -3.37 84.61
N ARG A 2 28.11 -4.19 83.85
CA ARG A 2 28.23 -4.26 82.37
C ARG A 2 26.89 -3.82 81.81
N LEU A 3 26.88 -2.68 81.08
CA LEU A 3 25.74 -2.09 80.45
C LEU A 3 25.67 -2.64 79.06
N SER A 4 24.66 -3.48 78.80
CA SER A 4 24.38 -4.03 77.42
C SER A 4 23.47 -3.06 76.68
N ILE A 5 23.97 -2.51 75.60
CA ILE A 5 23.22 -1.65 74.70
C ILE A 5 22.60 -2.55 73.63
N LEU A 6 21.26 -2.65 73.63
CA LEU A 6 20.46 -3.30 72.60
C LEU A 6 20.30 -2.38 71.35
N PHE A 7 20.89 -2.75 70.25
CA PHE A 7 20.61 -2.12 68.93
C PHE A 7 19.33 -2.72 68.38
N VAL A 8 18.31 -1.91 68.33
CA VAL A 8 17.09 -2.23 67.53
C VAL A 8 17.32 -1.82 66.10
N THR A 9 17.49 -2.79 65.20
CA THR A 9 17.56 -2.58 63.75
C THR A 9 16.14 -2.50 63.17
N LEU A 10 15.75 -1.30 62.79
CA LEU A 10 14.47 -1.03 62.09
C LEU A 10 14.61 -1.41 60.61
N LEU A 11 13.99 -2.51 60.20
CA LEU A 11 13.88 -2.93 58.78
C LEU A 11 12.76 -2.12 58.13
N ILE A 12 13.12 -1.15 57.30
CA ILE A 12 12.18 -0.45 56.41
C ILE A 12 11.97 -1.31 55.15
N VAL A 13 10.82 -1.99 55.11
CA VAL A 13 10.37 -2.68 53.89
C VAL A 13 9.80 -1.64 52.93
N GLY A 14 10.60 -1.19 51.99
CA GLY A 14 10.16 -0.30 50.91
C GLY A 14 9.31 -1.08 49.90
N SER A 15 8.00 -0.89 49.89
CA SER A 15 7.10 -1.35 48.82
C SER A 15 7.38 -0.54 47.55
N VAL A 16 8.04 -1.13 46.56
CA VAL A 16 8.16 -0.57 45.24
C VAL A 16 6.85 -0.88 44.52
N ALA A 17 5.91 0.08 44.53
CA ALA A 17 4.74 0.02 43.63
C ALA A 17 5.21 0.23 42.19
N GLY A 18 5.32 -0.87 41.44
CA GLY A 18 5.56 -0.81 40.02
C GLY A 18 4.41 -0.12 39.31
N ILE A 19 4.66 1.11 38.85
CA ILE A 19 3.74 1.79 37.93
C ILE A 19 3.85 1.09 36.58
N VAL A 20 2.90 0.19 36.32
CA VAL A 20 2.70 -0.36 34.96
C VAL A 20 2.08 0.75 34.11
N ALA A 21 2.91 1.45 33.36
CA ALA A 21 2.44 2.38 32.35
C ALA A 21 1.66 1.59 31.30
N PRO A 22 0.44 2.00 30.91
CA PRO A 22 -0.25 1.36 29.81
C PRO A 22 0.60 1.53 28.54
N ALA A 23 0.94 0.39 27.90
CA ALA A 23 1.55 0.40 26.58
C ALA A 23 0.60 1.15 25.63
N GLN A 24 0.98 2.35 25.25
CA GLN A 24 0.28 3.07 24.19
C GLN A 24 0.51 2.29 22.88
N LEU A 25 -0.53 1.61 22.43
CA LEU A 25 -0.62 1.06 21.06
C LEU A 25 -0.71 2.24 20.08
N ASN A 26 0.42 2.92 19.86
CA ASN A 26 0.59 3.87 18.76
C ASN A 26 0.79 3.08 17.46
N GLY A 27 -0.25 2.38 17.05
CA GLY A 27 -0.31 1.60 15.83
C GLY A 27 -1.39 2.08 14.85
N ALA A 28 -1.78 3.35 14.90
CA ALA A 28 -2.46 3.99 13.79
C ALA A 28 -1.37 4.66 12.95
N GLY A 29 -0.83 3.95 11.98
CA GLY A 29 -0.06 4.56 10.91
C GLY A 29 -0.94 5.64 10.28
N SER A 30 -0.76 6.88 10.74
CA SER A 30 -1.26 8.05 10.04
C SER A 30 -0.73 7.91 8.62
N VAL A 31 -1.62 7.68 7.64
CA VAL A 31 -1.28 7.92 6.25
C VAL A 31 -0.77 9.35 6.22
N LYS A 32 0.55 9.52 6.29
CA LYS A 32 1.18 10.76 5.87
C LYS A 32 0.53 11.00 4.52
N SER A 33 -0.13 12.15 4.34
CA SER A 33 -0.60 12.61 3.04
C SER A 33 0.53 12.28 2.07
N ALA A 34 0.42 11.14 1.41
CA ALA A 34 1.51 10.60 0.63
C ALA A 34 1.81 11.68 -0.39
N ASP A 35 3.06 12.11 -0.49
CA ASP A 35 3.50 12.96 -1.59
C ASP A 35 3.17 12.19 -2.86
N ILE A 36 1.97 12.44 -3.40
CA ILE A 36 1.51 11.83 -4.64
C ILE A 36 2.46 12.34 -5.70
N ARG A 37 3.26 11.44 -6.22
CA ARG A 37 4.26 11.79 -7.21
C ARG A 37 3.65 11.74 -8.60
N GLU A 38 3.80 12.82 -9.34
CA GLU A 38 3.52 12.84 -10.77
C GLU A 38 4.57 12.00 -11.53
N ILE A 39 4.09 11.21 -12.48
CA ILE A 39 4.93 10.47 -13.43
C ILE A 39 4.43 10.71 -14.87
N ASN A 40 5.34 10.72 -15.82
CA ASN A 40 5.07 10.72 -17.25
C ASN A 40 5.19 9.30 -17.84
N LEU A 41 5.12 9.17 -19.17
CA LEU A 41 5.25 7.90 -19.86
C LEU A 41 6.56 7.16 -19.51
N ASP A 42 7.68 7.86 -19.40
CA ASP A 42 8.97 7.22 -19.05
C ASP A 42 8.98 6.77 -17.58
N GLY A 43 8.34 7.55 -16.70
CA GLY A 43 8.10 7.16 -15.31
C GLY A 43 7.23 5.89 -15.21
N LEU A 44 6.20 5.77 -16.05
CA LEU A 44 5.37 4.57 -16.14
C LEU A 44 6.18 3.37 -16.65
N LYS A 45 6.95 3.53 -17.72
CA LYS A 45 7.85 2.46 -18.22
C LYS A 45 8.82 1.99 -17.13
N LYS A 46 9.39 2.94 -16.38
CA LYS A 46 10.29 2.61 -15.28
C LYS A 46 9.57 1.89 -14.14
N LEU A 47 8.31 2.24 -13.85
CA LEU A 47 7.49 1.54 -12.84
C LEU A 47 7.24 0.08 -13.26
N LEU A 48 6.97 -0.17 -14.54
CA LEU A 48 6.74 -1.50 -15.10
C LEU A 48 8.04 -2.32 -15.25
N GLN A 49 9.19 -1.64 -15.35
CA GLN A 49 10.48 -2.32 -15.46
C GLN A 49 10.82 -3.04 -14.16
N ARG A 50 11.02 -4.37 -14.25
CA ARG A 50 11.38 -5.17 -13.07
C ARG A 50 12.88 -5.13 -12.80
N ASP A 51 13.26 -4.91 -11.56
CA ASP A 51 14.64 -5.12 -11.11
C ASP A 51 14.85 -6.62 -10.87
N ALA A 52 15.89 -7.21 -11.47
CA ALA A 52 16.22 -8.63 -11.29
C ALA A 52 16.44 -9.04 -9.82
N LYS A 53 16.72 -8.08 -8.94
CA LYS A 53 16.86 -8.29 -7.49
C LYS A 53 15.52 -8.22 -6.75
N ASP A 54 14.48 -7.60 -7.34
CA ASP A 54 13.15 -7.54 -6.75
C ASP A 54 12.29 -8.71 -7.22
N THR A 55 12.23 -9.74 -6.42
CA THR A 55 11.47 -10.96 -6.73
C THR A 55 9.98 -10.85 -6.40
N ARG A 56 9.50 -9.73 -5.84
CA ARG A 56 8.08 -9.53 -5.51
C ARG A 56 7.28 -9.33 -6.79
N PRO A 57 6.05 -9.86 -6.91
CA PRO A 57 5.14 -9.45 -7.96
C PRO A 57 4.80 -7.96 -7.83
N LEU A 58 4.42 -7.36 -8.96
CA LEU A 58 3.97 -5.96 -9.03
C LEU A 58 2.48 -5.94 -9.34
N LEU A 59 1.69 -5.41 -8.43
CA LEU A 59 0.27 -5.11 -8.63
C LEU A 59 0.13 -3.65 -9.02
N ILE A 60 -0.56 -3.38 -10.13
CA ILE A 60 -0.94 -2.02 -10.54
C ILE A 60 -2.44 -1.96 -10.72
N ASN A 61 -3.05 -0.92 -10.14
CA ASN A 61 -4.44 -0.58 -10.38
C ASN A 61 -4.51 0.83 -10.97
N PHE A 62 -5.16 0.99 -12.12
CA PHE A 62 -5.45 2.27 -12.75
C PHE A 62 -6.85 2.73 -12.36
N TRP A 63 -6.96 3.97 -11.91
CA TRP A 63 -8.18 4.53 -11.34
C TRP A 63 -8.25 6.05 -11.53
N ALA A 64 -9.41 6.66 -11.20
CA ALA A 64 -9.55 8.10 -11.09
C ALA A 64 -10.62 8.48 -10.06
N THR A 65 -10.58 9.69 -9.53
CA THR A 65 -11.54 10.18 -8.53
C THR A 65 -12.97 10.29 -9.06
N TRP A 66 -13.12 10.54 -10.35
CA TRP A 66 -14.41 10.65 -11.07
C TRP A 66 -14.97 9.31 -11.55
N CYS A 67 -14.26 8.21 -11.35
CA CYS A 67 -14.64 6.87 -11.77
C CYS A 67 -15.44 6.18 -10.67
N ASP A 68 -16.76 6.09 -10.79
CA ASP A 68 -17.64 5.47 -9.80
C ASP A 68 -17.28 4.02 -9.48
N PRO A 69 -17.08 3.10 -10.45
CA PRO A 69 -16.70 1.72 -10.14
C PRO A 69 -15.31 1.62 -9.47
N CYS A 70 -14.42 2.61 -9.70
CA CYS A 70 -13.14 2.69 -8.99
C CYS A 70 -13.37 2.97 -7.50
N ARG A 71 -14.30 3.88 -7.17
CA ARG A 71 -14.68 4.19 -5.78
C ARG A 71 -15.23 2.96 -5.06
N GLU A 72 -16.02 2.17 -5.76
CA GLU A 72 -16.63 0.96 -5.20
C GLU A 72 -15.62 -0.14 -4.90
N GLU A 73 -14.55 -0.29 -5.70
CA GLU A 73 -13.53 -1.32 -5.47
C GLU A 73 -12.43 -0.90 -4.50
N PHE A 74 -12.23 0.42 -4.29
CA PHE A 74 -11.08 0.93 -3.55
C PHE A 74 -10.95 0.37 -2.12
N PRO A 75 -12.04 0.14 -1.34
CA PRO A 75 -11.96 -0.52 -0.05
C PRO A 75 -11.39 -1.94 -0.11
N ASP A 76 -11.69 -2.69 -1.18
CA ASP A 76 -11.15 -4.02 -1.40
C ASP A 76 -9.65 -3.97 -1.73
N LEU A 77 -9.21 -2.97 -2.51
CA LEU A 77 -7.80 -2.73 -2.80
C LEU A 77 -7.01 -2.37 -1.53
N VAL A 78 -7.55 -1.51 -0.66
CA VAL A 78 -6.96 -1.19 0.65
C VAL A 78 -6.81 -2.43 1.52
N LYS A 79 -7.81 -3.32 1.51
CA LYS A 79 -7.73 -4.59 2.23
C LYS A 79 -6.66 -5.51 1.65
N ILE A 80 -6.53 -5.57 0.32
CA ILE A 80 -5.46 -6.34 -0.35
C ILE A 80 -4.09 -5.79 0.05
N ASP A 81 -3.87 -4.47 0.02
CA ASP A 81 -2.61 -3.86 0.44
C ASP A 81 -2.26 -4.21 1.90
N THR A 82 -3.26 -4.23 2.78
CA THR A 82 -3.09 -4.62 4.18
C THR A 82 -2.73 -6.10 4.35
N ASP A 83 -3.38 -6.98 3.59
CA ASP A 83 -3.19 -8.43 3.70
C ASP A 83 -1.88 -8.91 3.04
N TYR A 84 -1.37 -8.15 2.06
CA TYR A 84 -0.11 -8.43 1.35
C TYR A 84 0.92 -7.34 1.60
N PRO A 85 1.69 -7.42 2.69
CA PRO A 85 2.64 -6.36 3.04
C PRO A 85 3.70 -6.16 1.95
N ALA A 86 4.30 -4.95 1.93
CA ALA A 86 5.30 -4.55 0.93
C ALA A 86 6.50 -5.50 0.79
N ALA A 87 6.77 -6.37 1.78
CA ALA A 87 7.78 -7.41 1.68
C ALA A 87 7.39 -8.56 0.73
N ARG A 88 6.09 -8.73 0.43
CA ARG A 88 5.55 -9.82 -0.40
C ARG A 88 5.01 -9.35 -1.74
N LEU A 89 4.42 -8.18 -1.79
CA LEU A 89 3.76 -7.60 -2.97
C LEU A 89 4.21 -6.14 -3.12
N ASN A 90 4.59 -5.74 -4.32
CA ASN A 90 4.78 -4.33 -4.65
C ASN A 90 3.47 -3.83 -5.27
N PHE A 91 2.69 -3.07 -4.50
CA PHE A 91 1.43 -2.52 -4.98
C PHE A 91 1.56 -1.03 -5.25
N VAL A 92 1.12 -0.56 -6.40
CA VAL A 92 1.06 0.86 -6.77
C VAL A 92 -0.29 1.16 -7.41
N ALA A 93 -1.01 2.14 -6.89
CA ALA A 93 -2.21 2.67 -7.53
C ALA A 93 -1.83 3.87 -8.41
N VAL A 94 -2.27 3.86 -9.67
CA VAL A 94 -1.96 4.89 -10.68
C VAL A 94 -3.23 5.68 -10.97
N SER A 95 -3.25 6.95 -10.53
CA SER A 95 -4.34 7.88 -10.83
C SER A 95 -4.23 8.40 -12.27
N LEU A 96 -5.35 8.46 -12.95
CA LEU A 96 -5.53 9.10 -14.27
C LEU A 96 -6.34 10.41 -14.15
N ASP A 97 -6.34 11.02 -12.97
CA ASP A 97 -6.90 12.35 -12.78
C ASP A 97 -6.05 13.42 -13.47
N ASP A 98 -6.65 14.59 -13.71
CA ASP A 98 -5.90 15.74 -14.19
C ASP A 98 -4.81 16.15 -13.20
N VAL A 99 -3.66 16.63 -13.70
CA VAL A 99 -2.54 17.04 -12.86
C VAL A 99 -2.89 18.14 -11.87
N THR A 100 -3.90 18.98 -12.19
CA THR A 100 -4.41 20.03 -11.27
C THR A 100 -5.04 19.45 -10.01
N ASP A 101 -5.49 18.18 -10.05
CA ASP A 101 -6.13 17.49 -8.94
C ASP A 101 -5.14 16.80 -7.98
N ILE A 102 -3.85 16.78 -8.32
CA ILE A 102 -2.82 16.10 -7.53
C ILE A 102 -2.72 16.61 -6.08
N LYS A 103 -3.08 17.87 -5.83
CA LYS A 103 -3.07 18.50 -4.50
C LYS A 103 -4.46 18.71 -3.90
N THR A 104 -5.52 18.36 -4.62
CA THR A 104 -6.92 18.65 -4.26
C THR A 104 -7.79 17.40 -4.21
N ALA A 105 -8.38 16.99 -5.33
CA ALA A 105 -9.33 15.87 -5.39
C ALA A 105 -8.68 14.54 -5.05
N VAL A 106 -7.46 14.26 -5.56
CA VAL A 106 -6.77 12.98 -5.36
C VAL A 106 -6.46 12.73 -3.87
N PRO A 107 -5.77 13.62 -3.12
CA PRO A 107 -5.51 13.37 -1.70
C PRO A 107 -6.78 13.34 -0.84
N LYS A 108 -7.84 14.09 -1.21
CA LYS A 108 -9.13 14.01 -0.55
C LYS A 108 -9.74 12.62 -0.69
N PHE A 109 -9.78 12.10 -1.91
CA PHE A 109 -10.26 10.74 -2.21
C PHE A 109 -9.48 9.68 -1.43
N LEU A 110 -8.16 9.70 -1.48
CA LEU A 110 -7.30 8.73 -0.79
C LEU A 110 -7.53 8.73 0.73
N LYS A 111 -7.75 9.91 1.31
CA LYS A 111 -8.09 10.05 2.73
C LYS A 111 -9.46 9.44 3.04
N GLU A 112 -10.48 9.70 2.21
CA GLU A 112 -11.83 9.15 2.35
C GLU A 112 -11.80 7.62 2.27
N MET A 113 -11.04 7.06 1.33
CA MET A 113 -10.88 5.63 1.10
C MET A 113 -9.91 4.97 2.08
N LYS A 114 -9.21 5.74 2.94
CA LYS A 114 -8.17 5.24 3.86
C LYS A 114 -7.07 4.47 3.13
N ALA A 115 -6.68 4.97 1.95
CA ALA A 115 -5.65 4.36 1.12
C ALA A 115 -4.32 4.24 1.86
N THR A 116 -3.66 3.09 1.74
CA THR A 116 -2.38 2.77 2.39
C THR A 116 -1.27 2.47 1.38
N MET A 117 -1.65 2.00 0.18
CA MET A 117 -0.72 1.72 -0.89
C MET A 117 -0.08 2.99 -1.48
N PRO A 118 1.12 2.92 -2.03
CA PRO A 118 1.72 3.98 -2.82
C PRO A 118 0.85 4.41 -4.00
N VAL A 119 0.74 5.74 -4.21
CA VAL A 119 -0.04 6.32 -5.30
C VAL A 119 0.86 7.21 -6.16
N VAL A 120 0.70 7.11 -7.47
CA VAL A 120 1.27 8.04 -8.44
C VAL A 120 0.17 8.58 -9.34
N LEU A 121 0.35 9.79 -9.87
CA LEU A 121 -0.52 10.37 -10.89
C LEU A 121 0.19 10.32 -12.23
N LEU A 122 -0.43 9.70 -13.23
CA LEU A 122 0.10 9.63 -14.59
C LEU A 122 -0.33 10.88 -15.37
N ASN A 123 0.64 11.73 -15.68
CA ASN A 123 0.45 12.91 -16.53
C ASN A 123 1.03 12.64 -17.92
N VAL A 124 0.14 12.46 -18.90
CA VAL A 124 0.47 12.27 -20.32
C VAL A 124 -0.53 13.04 -21.19
N ASN A 125 -0.01 13.71 -22.22
CA ASN A 125 -0.88 14.44 -23.17
C ASN A 125 -1.66 13.51 -24.08
N ASP A 126 -1.05 12.36 -24.46
CA ASP A 126 -1.66 11.31 -25.25
C ASP A 126 -1.64 10.01 -24.43
N PRO A 127 -2.81 9.44 -24.07
CA PRO A 127 -2.89 8.22 -23.29
C PRO A 127 -2.52 6.94 -24.07
N GLU A 128 -2.65 6.93 -25.40
CA GLU A 128 -2.45 5.74 -26.23
C GLU A 128 -1.09 5.05 -26.03
N PRO A 129 0.06 5.78 -26.02
CA PRO A 129 1.35 5.15 -25.74
C PRO A 129 1.44 4.54 -24.35
N ALA A 130 0.80 5.16 -23.33
CA ALA A 130 0.78 4.66 -21.98
C ALA A 130 -0.06 3.38 -21.87
N ILE A 131 -1.24 3.36 -22.48
CA ILE A 131 -2.12 2.18 -22.56
C ILE A 131 -1.36 0.99 -23.18
N LYS A 132 -0.73 1.19 -24.33
CA LYS A 132 0.00 0.13 -25.04
C LYS A 132 1.21 -0.40 -24.27
N VAL A 133 1.88 0.46 -23.50
CA VAL A 133 3.02 0.05 -22.66
C VAL A 133 2.57 -0.85 -21.51
N VAL A 134 1.37 -0.64 -20.97
CA VAL A 134 0.82 -1.45 -19.88
C VAL A 134 0.41 -2.82 -20.37
N ASP A 135 -0.50 -2.87 -21.36
CA ASP A 135 -0.99 -4.12 -21.95
C ASP A 135 -1.67 -3.82 -23.29
N ALA A 136 -1.34 -4.58 -24.33
CA ALA A 136 -1.92 -4.41 -25.66
C ALA A 136 -3.43 -4.71 -25.71
N ALA A 137 -3.97 -5.46 -24.73
CA ALA A 137 -5.40 -5.76 -24.63
C ALA A 137 -6.20 -4.72 -23.85
N TRP A 138 -5.54 -3.72 -23.22
CA TRP A 138 -6.21 -2.64 -22.51
C TRP A 138 -6.57 -1.52 -23.49
N ASP A 139 -7.79 -1.04 -23.41
CA ASP A 139 -8.33 0.07 -24.24
C ASP A 139 -8.42 1.40 -23.45
N GLY A 140 -7.89 1.43 -22.22
CA GLY A 140 -7.93 2.62 -21.34
C GLY A 140 -9.16 2.68 -20.43
N GLN A 141 -10.07 1.68 -20.47
CA GLN A 141 -11.21 1.66 -19.54
C GLN A 141 -10.75 1.58 -18.07
N LEU A 142 -11.52 2.21 -17.18
CA LEU A 142 -11.29 2.23 -15.73
C LEU A 142 -12.43 1.57 -14.95
N PRO A 143 -12.12 0.93 -13.80
CA PRO A 143 -10.77 0.62 -13.32
C PRO A 143 -10.12 -0.49 -14.14
N ALA A 144 -8.78 -0.58 -14.07
CA ALA A 144 -8.03 -1.68 -14.67
C ALA A 144 -6.92 -2.16 -13.72
N THR A 145 -6.85 -3.46 -13.52
CA THR A 145 -5.91 -4.09 -12.58
C THR A 145 -5.02 -5.08 -13.30
N PHE A 146 -3.71 -4.98 -13.06
CA PHE A 146 -2.69 -5.85 -13.64
C PHE A 146 -1.78 -6.38 -12.55
N LEU A 147 -1.49 -7.68 -12.59
CA LEU A 147 -0.47 -8.31 -11.77
C LEU A 147 0.64 -8.82 -12.68
N TYR A 148 1.85 -8.36 -12.40
CA TYR A 148 3.07 -8.79 -13.08
C TYR A 148 3.87 -9.72 -12.18
N ASP A 149 4.44 -10.76 -12.74
CA ASP A 149 5.40 -11.60 -12.04
C ASP A 149 6.77 -10.90 -11.85
N LYS A 150 7.72 -11.60 -11.26
CA LYS A 150 9.09 -11.08 -11.06
C LYS A 150 9.84 -10.79 -12.38
N ASP A 151 9.45 -11.42 -13.47
CA ASP A 151 10.08 -11.29 -14.79
C ASP A 151 9.38 -10.23 -15.67
N GLY A 152 8.28 -9.62 -15.15
CA GLY A 152 7.52 -8.57 -15.83
C GLY A 152 6.43 -9.08 -16.77
N HIS A 153 6.08 -10.37 -16.70
CA HIS A 153 4.96 -10.89 -17.47
C HIS A 153 3.65 -10.62 -16.74
N VAL A 154 2.63 -10.21 -17.50
CA VAL A 154 1.27 -10.06 -16.96
C VAL A 154 0.69 -11.45 -16.67
N VAL A 155 0.48 -11.78 -15.41
CA VAL A 155 -0.08 -13.06 -14.96
C VAL A 155 -1.55 -12.97 -14.55
N PHE A 156 -2.06 -11.75 -14.35
CA PHE A 156 -3.47 -11.46 -14.13
C PHE A 156 -3.79 -10.09 -14.70
N ARG A 157 -4.98 -9.98 -15.32
CA ARG A 157 -5.57 -8.70 -15.73
C ARG A 157 -7.07 -8.72 -15.50
N HIS A 158 -7.60 -7.59 -15.11
CA HIS A 158 -9.03 -7.42 -14.93
C HIS A 158 -9.44 -6.00 -15.33
N PHE A 159 -10.48 -5.89 -16.13
CA PHE A 159 -11.06 -4.63 -16.57
C PHE A 159 -12.42 -4.44 -15.93
N GLY A 160 -12.68 -3.26 -15.39
CA GLY A 160 -13.81 -2.98 -14.53
C GLY A 160 -13.52 -3.36 -13.07
N ARG A 161 -14.53 -3.27 -12.22
CA ARG A 161 -14.42 -3.54 -10.78
C ARG A 161 -13.86 -4.93 -10.52
N ILE A 162 -12.78 -5.01 -9.71
CA ILE A 162 -12.14 -6.28 -9.37
C ILE A 162 -13.09 -7.27 -8.68
N LYS A 163 -12.76 -8.53 -8.84
CA LYS A 163 -13.26 -9.61 -7.99
C LYS A 163 -12.17 -9.97 -6.97
N PRO A 164 -12.30 -9.55 -5.71
CA PRO A 164 -11.21 -9.63 -4.72
C PRO A 164 -10.66 -11.04 -4.55
N ASP A 165 -11.50 -12.05 -4.57
CA ASP A 165 -11.06 -13.45 -4.40
C ASP A 165 -10.25 -13.96 -5.58
N GLU A 166 -10.62 -13.58 -6.83
CA GLU A 166 -9.86 -13.93 -8.02
C GLU A 166 -8.46 -13.25 -8.00
N LEU A 167 -8.41 -11.98 -7.62
CA LEU A 167 -7.14 -11.26 -7.50
C LEU A 167 -6.26 -11.86 -6.38
N ARG A 168 -6.84 -12.19 -5.22
CA ARG A 168 -6.11 -12.86 -4.13
C ARG A 168 -5.53 -14.18 -4.56
N ALA A 169 -6.31 -15.02 -5.24
CA ALA A 169 -5.84 -16.31 -5.75
C ALA A 169 -4.67 -16.14 -6.74
N ALA A 170 -4.72 -15.11 -7.60
CA ALA A 170 -3.64 -14.79 -8.53
C ALA A 170 -2.38 -14.33 -7.79
N ILE A 171 -2.51 -13.45 -6.79
CA ILE A 171 -1.39 -12.99 -5.97
C ILE A 171 -0.75 -14.17 -5.24
N ASP A 172 -1.54 -15.00 -4.56
CA ASP A 172 -1.04 -16.15 -3.78
C ASP A 172 -0.29 -17.14 -4.68
N LYS A 173 -0.84 -17.45 -5.85
CA LYS A 173 -0.19 -18.30 -6.84
C LYS A 173 1.16 -17.71 -7.27
N THR A 174 1.21 -16.40 -7.57
CA THR A 174 2.42 -15.73 -8.06
C THR A 174 3.49 -15.61 -6.97
N VAL A 175 3.08 -15.37 -5.71
CA VAL A 175 3.99 -15.32 -4.56
C VAL A 175 4.54 -16.71 -4.23
N SER A 176 3.72 -17.77 -4.35
CA SER A 176 4.13 -19.15 -4.04
C SER A 176 5.05 -19.78 -5.08
N SER A 177 4.99 -19.34 -6.34
CA SER A 177 5.84 -19.84 -7.44
C SER A 177 7.32 -19.44 -7.33
N LYS A 178 7.72 -18.83 -6.20
CA LYS A 178 9.11 -18.41 -5.88
C LYS A 178 9.97 -19.48 -5.21
N GLN A 179 9.41 -20.68 -4.94
CA GLN A 179 10.15 -21.78 -4.30
C GLN A 179 10.76 -22.73 -5.32
#